data_602f95a604d1fe9c9a5c513c524d8a9b
#
_entry.id   602f95a604d1fe9c9a5c513c524d8a9b
#
_cell.length_a   1.000
_cell.length_b   1.000
_cell.length_c   1.000
_cell.angle_alpha   90.00
_cell.angle_beta   90.00
_cell.angle_gamma   90.00
#
_symmetry.space_group_name_H-M   'P 1'
#
loop_
_entity.id
_entity.type
_entity.pdbx_description
1 polymer ?
#
loop_
_entity_poly.entity_id
_entity_poly.type
_entity_poly.pdbx_seq_one_letter_code
_entity_poly.pdbx_strand_id
1 'polypeptide(L)' 'MIYLMHEIHYDLDIDWYNVYPYKNKDTALEHISNEVNEPLEDIKEYFKEHDEYKTGNYIYKIEESELQW' A
#
# COMPACT_ATOMS: atom_id res chain seq x y z
N MET A 1 -11.70 -1.48 13.03
CA MET A 1 -10.59 -0.82 12.33
C MET A 1 -10.46 -1.35 10.92
N ILE A 2 -10.20 -0.47 9.98
CA ILE A 2 -9.89 -0.87 8.61
C ILE A 2 -8.52 -0.33 8.23
N TYR A 3 -7.95 -0.92 7.20
CA TYR A 3 -6.66 -0.52 6.68
C TYR A 3 -6.87 -0.01 5.26
N LEU A 4 -6.43 1.22 5.00
CA LEU A 4 -6.54 1.82 3.69
C LEU A 4 -5.18 1.73 2.99
N MET A 5 -5.15 1.00 1.89
CA MET A 5 -3.95 0.94 1.06
C MET A 5 -4.06 2.00 -0.01
N HIS A 6 -3.15 2.96 0.05
CA HIS A 6 -3.08 4.06 -0.90
C HIS A 6 -2.10 3.70 -2.00
N GLU A 7 -2.54 3.78 -3.23
CA GLU A 7 -1.71 3.55 -4.39
C GLU A 7 -1.66 4.85 -5.18
N ILE A 8 -0.50 5.46 -5.20
CA ILE A 8 -0.27 6.74 -5.86
C ILE A 8 0.64 6.50 -7.06
N HIS A 9 0.16 6.87 -8.23
CA HIS A 9 0.96 6.82 -9.44
C HIS A 9 1.26 8.24 -9.86
N TYR A 10 2.53 8.54 -10.10
CA TYR A 10 2.91 9.83 -10.64
C TYR A 10 3.77 9.64 -11.88
N ASP A 11 3.40 10.37 -12.92
CA ASP A 11 4.08 10.36 -14.19
C ASP A 11 4.10 11.80 -14.71
N LEU A 12 4.92 12.08 -15.70
CA LEU A 12 5.02 13.42 -16.27
C LEU A 12 3.68 13.92 -16.84
N ASP A 13 2.84 13.02 -17.32
CA ASP A 13 1.61 13.38 -18.02
C ASP A 13 0.34 12.98 -17.26
N ILE A 14 0.37 11.96 -16.40
CA ILE A 14 -0.83 11.44 -15.76
C ILE A 14 -0.51 11.05 -14.32
N ASP A 15 -1.17 11.74 -13.38
CA ASP A 15 -1.15 11.34 -11.98
C ASP A 15 -2.51 10.73 -11.64
N TRP A 16 -2.50 9.60 -10.91
CA TRP A 16 -3.74 9.05 -10.40
C TRP A 16 -3.52 8.46 -9.02
N TYR A 17 -4.62 8.32 -8.30
CA TYR A 17 -4.62 7.96 -6.90
C TYR A 17 -5.79 7.01 -6.66
N ASN A 18 -5.49 5.85 -6.08
CA ASN A 18 -6.50 4.88 -5.70
C ASN A 18 -6.34 4.53 -4.22
N VAL A 19 -7.47 4.28 -3.57
CA VAL A 19 -7.50 3.84 -2.18
C VAL A 19 -8.30 2.55 -2.12
N TYR A 20 -7.71 1.53 -1.52
CA TYR A 20 -8.35 0.22 -1.39
C TYR A 20 -8.52 -0.10 0.10
N PRO A 21 -9.76 -0.29 0.57
CA PRO A 21 -10.00 -0.62 1.97
C PRO A 21 -9.87 -2.12 2.21
N TYR A 22 -9.26 -2.48 3.35
CA TYR A 22 -9.10 -3.86 3.77
C TYR A 22 -9.39 -3.98 5.25
N LYS A 23 -10.00 -5.08 5.66
CA LYS A 23 -10.25 -5.38 7.08
C LYS A 23 -9.01 -5.89 7.77
N ASN A 24 -8.03 -6.37 7.01
CA ASN A 24 -6.84 -7.03 7.53
C ASN A 24 -5.60 -6.40 6.92
N LYS A 25 -4.65 -6.02 7.77
CA LYS A 25 -3.41 -5.40 7.32
C LYS A 25 -2.60 -6.30 6.40
N ASP A 26 -2.57 -7.59 6.71
CA ASP A 26 -1.82 -8.55 5.90
C ASP A 26 -2.36 -8.63 4.47
N THR A 27 -3.67 -8.51 4.31
CA THR A 27 -4.28 -8.52 2.98
C THR A 27 -3.87 -7.28 2.19
N ALA A 28 -3.82 -6.12 2.86
CA ALA A 28 -3.35 -4.90 2.23
C ALA A 28 -1.89 -5.01 1.79
N LEU A 29 -1.04 -5.58 2.66
CA LEU A 29 0.37 -5.79 2.33
C LEU A 29 0.54 -6.80 1.21
N GLU A 30 -0.30 -7.83 1.18
CA GLU A 30 -0.30 -8.82 0.11
C GLU A 30 -0.63 -8.18 -1.24
N HIS A 31 -1.56 -7.23 -1.26
CA HIS A 31 -1.88 -6.48 -2.47
C HIS A 31 -0.62 -5.76 -2.99
N ILE A 32 0.11 -5.08 -2.09
CA ILE A 32 1.35 -4.41 -2.47
C ILE A 32 2.37 -5.41 -2.98
N SER A 33 2.54 -6.52 -2.28
CA SER A 33 3.46 -7.59 -2.67
C SER A 33 3.21 -8.06 -4.10
N ASN A 34 1.94 -8.26 -4.45
CA ASN A 34 1.57 -8.71 -5.79
C ASN A 34 1.81 -7.63 -6.85
N GLU A 35 1.54 -6.37 -6.51
CA GLU A 35 1.73 -5.26 -7.45
C GLU A 35 3.21 -5.01 -7.76
N VAL A 36 4.07 -5.07 -6.75
CA VAL A 36 5.49 -4.79 -6.91
C VAL A 36 6.32 -6.03 -7.21
N ASN A 37 5.68 -7.20 -7.19
CA ASN A 37 6.31 -8.49 -7.47
C ASN A 37 7.49 -8.79 -6.53
N GLU A 38 7.29 -8.50 -5.25
CA GLU A 38 8.25 -8.78 -4.20
C GLU A 38 7.63 -9.72 -3.17
N PRO A 39 8.43 -10.54 -2.46
CA PRO A 39 7.89 -11.44 -1.46
C PRO A 39 7.15 -10.69 -0.34
N LEU A 40 6.04 -11.27 0.12
CA LEU A 40 5.23 -10.66 1.18
C LEU A 40 6.05 -10.42 2.44
N GLU A 41 6.96 -11.32 2.79
CA GLU A 41 7.80 -11.17 3.97
C GLU A 41 8.66 -9.91 3.90
N ASP A 42 9.18 -9.59 2.71
CA ASP A 42 9.98 -8.39 2.51
C ASP A 42 9.13 -7.14 2.65
N ILE A 43 7.91 -7.16 2.13
CA ILE A 43 6.97 -6.04 2.25
C ILE A 43 6.59 -5.82 3.72
N LYS A 44 6.29 -6.90 4.45
CA LYS A 44 5.97 -6.80 5.87
C LYS A 44 7.13 -6.20 6.66
N GLU A 45 8.34 -6.64 6.39
CA GLU A 45 9.52 -6.15 7.08
C GLU A 45 9.76 -4.68 6.79
N TYR A 46 9.58 -4.28 5.54
CA TYR A 46 9.76 -2.90 5.12
C TYR A 46 8.80 -1.96 5.86
N PHE A 47 7.52 -2.34 5.94
CA PHE A 47 6.50 -1.50 6.57
C PHE A 47 6.55 -1.49 8.09
N LYS A 48 7.43 -2.25 8.72
CA LYS A 48 7.70 -2.12 10.15
C LYS A 48 8.47 -0.84 10.48
N GLU A 49 9.28 -0.37 9.52
CA GLU A 49 10.17 0.77 9.73
C GLU A 49 9.84 1.97 8.84
N HIS A 50 8.98 1.79 7.84
CA HIS A 50 8.67 2.81 6.86
C HIS A 50 7.17 2.97 6.71
N ASP A 51 6.72 4.19 6.45
CA ASP A 51 5.31 4.50 6.25
C ASP A 51 4.86 4.33 4.81
N GLU A 52 5.80 4.28 3.90
CA GLU A 52 5.48 4.17 2.47
C GLU A 52 6.54 3.34 1.74
N TYR A 53 6.13 2.77 0.63
CA TYR A 53 7.00 1.98 -0.25
C TYR A 53 6.99 2.61 -1.63
N LYS A 54 8.14 3.01 -2.12
CA LYS A 54 8.30 3.64 -3.43
C LYS A 54 8.95 2.67 -4.40
N THR A 55 8.38 2.56 -5.58
CA THR A 55 8.98 1.76 -6.65
C THR A 55 8.58 2.34 -8.00
N GLY A 56 9.55 2.64 -8.85
CA GLY A 56 9.29 3.27 -10.13
C GLY A 56 8.49 4.55 -9.97
N ASN A 57 7.33 4.61 -10.59
CA ASN A 57 6.43 5.76 -10.52
C ASN A 57 5.30 5.57 -9.52
N TYR A 58 5.44 4.63 -8.59
CA TYR A 58 4.40 4.27 -7.62
C TYR A 58 4.84 4.52 -6.20
N ILE A 59 3.90 4.98 -5.39
CA ILE A 59 4.07 5.07 -3.93
C ILE A 59 2.89 4.32 -3.32
N TYR A 60 3.19 3.41 -2.40
CA TYR A 60 2.18 2.64 -1.66
C TYR A 60 2.25 3.00 -0.20
N LYS A 61 1.10 3.28 0.40
CA LYS A 61 0.99 3.62 1.83
C LYS A 61 -0.09 2.78 2.47
N ILE A 62 0.08 2.48 3.75
CA ILE A 62 -0.96 1.82 4.55
C ILE A 62 -1.36 2.78 5.67
N GLU A 63 -2.64 3.07 5.73
CA GLU A 63 -3.21 3.92 6.77
C GLU A 63 -4.18 3.09 7.61
N GLU A 64 -4.07 3.20 8.95
CA GLU A 64 -5.04 2.60 9.85
C GLU A 64 -6.16 3.60 10.08
N SER A 65 -7.40 3.13 9.95
CA SER A 65 -8.57 3.97 10.14
C SER A 65 -9.47 3.35 11.18
N GLU A 66 -10.01 4.19 12.07
CA GLU A 66 -10.96 3.74 13.07
C GLU A 66 -12.37 3.56 12.51
N LEU A 67 -12.59 3.93 11.26
CA LEU A 67 -13.87 3.71 10.61
C LEU A 67 -14.20 2.22 10.61
N GLN A 68 -15.45 1.93 10.90
CA GLN A 68 -15.92 0.56 10.89
C GLN A 68 -16.50 0.23 9.53
N TRP A 69 -16.17 -0.95 9.12
CA TRP A 69 -16.58 -1.47 7.81
C TRP A 69 -18.04 -1.94 7.86
#